data_f2062757fa8a4a9ea8f022c5a68a5c6f
#
_entry.id   f2062757fa8a4a9ea8f022c5a68a5c6f
#
_cell.length_a   1.000
_cell.length_b   1.000
_cell.length_c   1.000
_cell.angle_alpha   90.00
_cell.angle_beta   90.00
_cell.angle_gamma   90.00
#
_symmetry.space_group_name_H-M   'P 1'
#
loop_
_entity.id
_entity.type
_entity.pdbx_description
1 polymer ?
#
loop_
_entity_poly.entity_id
_entity_poly.type
_entity_poly.pdbx_seq_one_letter_code
_entity_poly.pdbx_strand_id
1 'polypeptide(L)'
;MFITNYAGSANYICGRLGLEYTLNCITQKHLLASKKITHHYYPDGPVIMYEWDYELQKQLVSKSDFVLLPVPNDNPLVFSYKSPNRVIDSIAQGRYVVTTNGVTSYEQFGDFIGLGSLQKNIKWAMENPKDVISKIKEGQNYIQKYHSPEVIAKQWMALRNKI
;
A
#
# COMPACT_ATOMS: atom_id res chain seq x y z
N MET A 1 -2.84 -10.10 8.76
CA MET A 1 -2.95 -10.35 7.29
C MET A 1 -2.40 -9.15 6.54
N PHE A 2 -1.59 -9.38 5.52
CA PHE A 2 -1.02 -8.31 4.69
C PHE A 2 -1.60 -8.35 3.29
N ILE A 3 -1.66 -7.20 2.63
CA ILE A 3 -1.97 -7.11 1.21
C ILE A 3 -0.85 -6.36 0.49
N THR A 4 -0.49 -6.81 -0.70
CA THR A 4 0.59 -6.22 -1.49
C THR A 4 0.37 -6.42 -2.99
N ASN A 5 1.08 -5.66 -3.79
CA ASN A 5 1.23 -5.89 -5.23
C ASN A 5 2.59 -6.50 -5.61
N TYR A 6 3.48 -6.70 -4.62
CA TYR A 6 4.81 -7.27 -4.79
C TYR A 6 5.06 -8.37 -3.75
N ALA A 7 4.59 -9.58 -4.07
CA ALA A 7 4.63 -10.70 -3.14
C ALA A 7 6.06 -11.07 -2.70
N GLY A 8 7.03 -11.10 -3.61
CA GLY A 8 8.39 -11.51 -3.30
C GLY A 8 9.05 -10.72 -2.18
N SER A 9 9.11 -9.40 -2.32
CA SER A 9 9.74 -8.53 -1.32
C SER A 9 9.00 -8.56 0.02
N ALA A 10 7.66 -8.56 -0.01
CA ALA A 10 6.86 -8.59 1.20
C ALA A 10 7.01 -9.92 1.95
N ASN A 11 6.97 -11.06 1.23
CA ASN A 11 7.13 -12.38 1.81
C ASN A 11 8.51 -12.56 2.47
N TYR A 12 9.59 -12.16 1.78
CA TYR A 12 10.94 -12.20 2.32
C TYR A 12 11.08 -11.41 3.61
N ILE A 13 10.49 -10.20 3.68
CA ILE A 13 10.56 -9.35 4.86
C ILE A 13 9.77 -9.95 6.02
N CYS A 14 8.55 -10.42 5.78
CA CYS A 14 7.72 -11.03 6.81
C CYS A 14 8.37 -12.30 7.37
N GLY A 15 8.94 -13.15 6.51
CA GLY A 15 9.69 -14.32 6.91
C GLY A 15 10.91 -13.99 7.78
N ARG A 16 11.68 -12.96 7.41
CA ARG A 16 12.82 -12.50 8.22
C ARG A 16 12.44 -11.92 9.58
N LEU A 17 11.24 -11.41 9.72
CA LEU A 17 10.72 -10.93 11.00
C LEU A 17 10.19 -12.08 11.87
N GLY A 18 10.15 -13.31 11.37
CA GLY A 18 9.59 -14.46 12.06
C GLY A 18 8.10 -14.32 12.35
N LEU A 19 7.36 -13.62 11.48
CA LEU A 19 5.94 -13.38 11.68
C LEU A 19 5.12 -14.56 11.21
N GLU A 20 4.10 -14.90 11.97
CA GLU A 20 2.98 -15.71 11.47
C GLU A 20 2.06 -14.81 10.66
N TYR A 21 1.93 -15.04 9.34
CA TYR A 21 1.24 -14.12 8.45
C TYR A 21 0.55 -14.84 7.29
N THR A 22 -0.46 -14.16 6.73
CA THR A 22 -1.02 -14.48 5.40
C THR A 22 -0.79 -13.28 4.48
N LEU A 23 -0.16 -13.51 3.34
CA LEU A 23 0.11 -12.48 2.35
C LEU A 23 -0.84 -12.63 1.17
N ASN A 24 -1.70 -11.64 0.96
CA ASN A 24 -2.56 -11.55 -0.21
C ASN A 24 -1.90 -10.65 -1.25
N CYS A 25 -1.64 -11.18 -2.44
CA CYS A 25 -1.05 -10.44 -3.54
C CYS A 25 -2.07 -10.22 -4.64
N ILE A 26 -2.37 -8.96 -4.94
CA ILE A 26 -3.26 -8.59 -6.06
C ILE A 26 -2.40 -8.15 -7.24
N THR A 27 -2.57 -8.79 -8.38
CA THR A 27 -1.77 -8.53 -9.57
C THR A 27 -2.60 -8.66 -10.85
N GLN A 28 -2.01 -8.25 -11.97
CA GLN A 28 -2.67 -8.34 -13.27
C GLN A 28 -2.67 -9.79 -13.80
N LYS A 29 -3.71 -10.16 -14.52
CA LYS A 29 -3.91 -11.51 -15.05
C LYS A 29 -2.72 -12.07 -15.84
N HIS A 30 -2.11 -11.25 -16.70
CA HIS A 30 -0.96 -11.68 -17.50
C HIS A 30 0.27 -12.02 -16.63
N LEU A 31 0.41 -11.43 -15.45
CA LEU A 31 1.48 -11.76 -14.51
C LEU A 31 1.21 -13.09 -13.80
N LEU A 32 -0.04 -13.44 -13.55
CA LEU A 32 -0.43 -14.75 -13.03
C LEU A 32 -0.14 -15.85 -14.05
N ALA A 33 -0.48 -15.61 -15.32
CA ALA A 33 -0.28 -16.58 -16.39
C ALA A 33 1.21 -16.81 -16.73
N SER A 34 2.07 -15.80 -16.53
CA SER A 34 3.49 -15.89 -16.91
C SER A 34 4.33 -16.81 -16.03
N LYS A 35 3.77 -17.36 -14.95
CA LYS A 35 4.49 -18.14 -13.92
C LYS A 35 5.77 -17.48 -13.37
N LYS A 36 6.11 -16.27 -13.79
CA LYS A 36 7.28 -15.53 -13.30
C LYS A 36 7.14 -15.06 -11.85
N ILE A 37 5.92 -15.09 -11.32
CA ILE A 37 5.62 -14.82 -9.92
C ILE A 37 5.61 -16.13 -9.11
N THR A 38 6.31 -17.15 -9.57
CA THR A 38 6.32 -18.44 -8.95
C THR A 38 7.47 -18.65 -7.98
N HIS A 39 7.13 -19.12 -6.83
CA HIS A 39 7.74 -20.12 -5.94
C HIS A 39 9.24 -20.03 -5.56
N HIS A 40 10.11 -19.30 -6.24
CA HIS A 40 11.53 -19.26 -5.88
C HIS A 40 11.90 -18.32 -4.72
N TYR A 41 10.97 -17.50 -4.26
CA TYR A 41 11.19 -16.50 -3.21
C TYR A 41 10.28 -16.64 -1.99
N TYR A 42 9.54 -17.78 -1.88
CA TYR A 42 8.55 -17.95 -0.82
C TYR A 42 8.86 -19.18 0.03
N PRO A 43 9.84 -19.12 0.93
CA PRO A 43 10.15 -20.31 1.69
C PRO A 43 9.01 -20.78 2.58
N ASP A 44 8.27 -19.94 3.31
CA ASP A 44 7.52 -20.47 4.45
C ASP A 44 6.22 -19.73 4.84
N GLY A 45 5.61 -18.96 3.96
CA GLY A 45 4.36 -18.28 4.31
C GLY A 45 3.25 -18.47 3.28
N PRO A 46 1.97 -18.52 3.70
CA PRO A 46 0.86 -18.64 2.77
C PRO A 46 0.72 -17.36 1.94
N VAL A 47 1.12 -17.43 0.68
CA VAL A 47 0.91 -16.38 -0.31
C VAL A 47 -0.25 -16.76 -1.21
N ILE A 48 -1.29 -15.96 -1.20
CA ILE A 48 -2.46 -16.15 -2.03
C ILE A 48 -2.45 -15.08 -3.12
N MET A 49 -2.44 -15.51 -4.37
CA MET A 49 -2.41 -14.63 -5.53
C MET A 49 -3.82 -14.42 -6.06
N TYR A 50 -4.19 -13.16 -6.31
CA TYR A 50 -5.49 -12.78 -6.87
C TYR A 50 -5.30 -11.99 -8.15
N GLU A 51 -6.17 -12.25 -9.13
CA GLU A 51 -6.34 -11.32 -10.26
C GLU A 51 -6.94 -10.02 -9.74
N TRP A 52 -6.47 -8.88 -10.27
CA TRP A 52 -6.98 -7.58 -9.87
C TRP A 52 -8.45 -7.40 -10.24
N ASP A 53 -9.24 -7.10 -9.26
CA ASP A 53 -10.63 -6.68 -9.33
C ASP A 53 -10.87 -5.61 -8.26
N TYR A 54 -11.64 -4.58 -8.58
CA TYR A 54 -11.81 -3.44 -7.69
C TYR A 54 -12.53 -3.80 -6.37
N GLU A 55 -13.61 -4.56 -6.46
CA GLU A 55 -14.39 -4.94 -5.27
C GLU A 55 -13.62 -5.94 -4.40
N LEU A 56 -12.92 -6.88 -5.04
CA LEU A 56 -12.05 -7.81 -4.34
C LEU A 56 -10.91 -7.06 -3.63
N GLN A 57 -10.29 -6.08 -4.30
CA GLN A 57 -9.26 -5.24 -3.66
C GLN A 57 -9.80 -4.56 -2.40
N LYS A 58 -10.98 -3.93 -2.47
CA LYS A 58 -11.62 -3.29 -1.31
C LYS A 58 -11.84 -4.29 -0.18
N GLN A 59 -12.38 -5.46 -0.49
CA GLN A 59 -12.62 -6.50 0.51
C GLN A 59 -11.33 -6.99 1.17
N LEU A 60 -10.27 -7.22 0.40
CA LEU A 60 -8.99 -7.68 0.93
C LEU A 60 -8.30 -6.59 1.75
N VAL A 61 -8.31 -5.34 1.29
CA VAL A 61 -7.79 -4.20 2.07
C VAL A 61 -8.55 -4.08 3.38
N SER A 62 -9.88 -4.11 3.37
CA SER A 62 -10.70 -3.98 4.59
C SER A 62 -10.48 -5.09 5.62
N LYS A 63 -9.93 -6.24 5.23
CA LYS A 63 -9.64 -7.39 6.11
C LYS A 63 -8.16 -7.49 6.51
N SER A 64 -7.28 -6.68 5.89
CA SER A 64 -5.85 -6.74 6.18
C SER A 64 -5.49 -5.90 7.41
N ASP A 65 -4.40 -6.25 8.09
CA ASP A 65 -3.82 -5.43 9.16
C ASP A 65 -2.94 -4.32 8.57
N PHE A 66 -2.20 -4.65 7.50
CA PHE A 66 -1.28 -3.74 6.81
C PHE A 66 -1.44 -3.81 5.31
N VAL A 67 -1.20 -2.69 4.64
CA VAL A 67 -1.03 -2.61 3.19
C VAL A 67 0.44 -2.34 2.88
N LEU A 68 1.07 -3.28 2.19
CA LEU A 68 2.48 -3.20 1.82
C LEU A 68 2.60 -2.77 0.35
N LEU A 69 3.22 -1.63 0.12
CA LEU A 69 3.45 -1.07 -1.22
C LEU A 69 4.96 -0.95 -1.51
N PRO A 70 5.68 -2.07 -1.58
CA PRO A 70 7.10 -2.01 -1.92
C PRO A 70 7.28 -1.43 -3.32
N VAL A 71 8.29 -0.58 -3.46
CA VAL A 71 8.69 0.00 -4.74
C VAL A 71 10.00 -0.65 -5.14
N PRO A 72 10.06 -1.36 -6.28
CA PRO A 72 11.31 -1.90 -6.79
C PRO A 72 12.27 -0.76 -7.15
N ASN A 73 13.55 -0.93 -6.83
CA ASN A 73 14.58 0.07 -7.13
C ASN A 73 15.02 0.09 -8.60
N ASP A 74 14.40 -0.69 -9.46
CA ASP A 74 14.90 -0.98 -10.80
C ASP A 74 14.75 0.19 -11.78
N ASN A 75 13.86 1.15 -11.50
CA ASN A 75 13.72 2.37 -12.31
C ASN A 75 13.15 3.54 -11.48
N PRO A 76 14.00 4.39 -10.88
CA PRO A 76 13.57 5.51 -10.05
C PRO A 76 12.63 6.50 -10.78
N LEU A 77 12.83 6.71 -12.09
CA LEU A 77 12.03 7.65 -12.87
C LEU A 77 10.57 7.19 -13.01
N VAL A 78 10.35 5.88 -13.23
CA VAL A 78 8.98 5.36 -13.36
C VAL A 78 8.20 5.49 -12.05
N PHE A 79 8.89 5.41 -10.91
CA PHE A 79 8.23 5.46 -9.61
C PHE A 79 7.96 6.88 -9.12
N SER A 80 8.73 7.89 -9.58
CA SER A 80 8.49 9.29 -9.23
C SER A 80 7.13 9.81 -9.70
N TYR A 81 6.58 9.22 -10.78
CA TYR A 81 5.28 9.61 -11.36
C TYR A 81 4.08 8.74 -10.93
N LYS A 82 4.28 7.81 -9.99
CA LYS A 82 3.14 6.99 -9.52
C LYS A 82 2.09 7.82 -8.80
N SER A 83 0.83 7.55 -9.14
CA SER A 83 -0.33 8.12 -8.44
C SER A 83 -0.37 7.64 -6.99
N PRO A 84 -0.76 8.50 -6.04
CA PRO A 84 -0.92 8.14 -4.64
C PRO A 84 -2.22 7.37 -4.34
N ASN A 85 -3.05 7.06 -5.33
CA ASN A 85 -4.39 6.49 -5.13
C ASN A 85 -4.39 5.26 -4.20
N ARG A 86 -3.40 4.36 -4.33
CA ARG A 86 -3.34 3.18 -3.45
C ARG A 86 -3.10 3.54 -1.99
N VAL A 87 -2.33 4.57 -1.72
CA VAL A 87 -2.11 5.08 -0.36
C VAL A 87 -3.41 5.70 0.15
N ILE A 88 -4.03 6.57 -0.65
CA ILE A 88 -5.29 7.24 -0.34
C ILE A 88 -6.39 6.21 -0.03
N ASP A 89 -6.60 5.24 -0.92
CA ASP A 89 -7.62 4.20 -0.77
C ASP A 89 -7.39 3.36 0.48
N SER A 90 -6.14 3.02 0.79
CA SER A 90 -5.80 2.20 1.95
C SER A 90 -6.04 2.94 3.26
N ILE A 91 -5.59 4.20 3.36
CA ILE A 91 -5.82 5.03 4.55
C ILE A 91 -7.33 5.31 4.71
N ALA A 92 -8.04 5.64 3.64
CA ALA A 92 -9.49 5.87 3.68
C ALA A 92 -10.25 4.66 4.23
N GLN A 93 -9.78 3.45 3.93
CA GLN A 93 -10.31 2.20 4.47
C GLN A 93 -9.79 1.85 5.88
N GLY A 94 -9.07 2.76 6.53
CA GLY A 94 -8.57 2.57 7.89
C GLY A 94 -7.42 1.59 7.98
N ARG A 95 -6.54 1.52 6.97
CA ARG A 95 -5.38 0.61 6.96
C ARG A 95 -4.06 1.37 7.01
N TYR A 96 -3.14 0.87 7.81
CA TYR A 96 -1.79 1.41 7.85
C TYR A 96 -1.00 0.95 6.63
N VAL A 97 -0.41 1.89 5.94
CA VAL A 97 0.39 1.64 4.74
C VAL A 97 1.86 1.62 5.11
N VAL A 98 2.58 0.62 4.62
CA VAL A 98 4.04 0.56 4.71
C VAL A 98 4.61 0.50 3.30
N THR A 99 5.50 1.43 2.97
CA THR A 99 6.09 1.57 1.64
C THR A 99 7.57 1.95 1.71
N THR A 100 8.28 1.73 0.62
CA THR A 100 9.67 2.20 0.46
C THR A 100 9.71 3.65 0.00
N ASN A 101 10.86 4.30 0.12
CA ASN A 101 11.13 5.60 -0.47
C ASN A 101 11.11 5.54 -2.01
N GLY A 102 11.10 6.70 -2.66
CA GLY A 102 11.28 6.84 -4.10
C GLY A 102 9.99 7.09 -4.89
N VAL A 103 8.85 7.19 -4.23
CA VAL A 103 7.60 7.67 -4.85
C VAL A 103 7.26 9.04 -4.28
N THR A 104 7.58 10.11 -4.99
CA THR A 104 7.41 11.50 -4.54
C THR A 104 5.98 11.79 -4.10
N SER A 105 4.99 11.25 -4.80
CA SER A 105 3.58 11.44 -4.42
C SER A 105 3.19 10.79 -3.10
N TYR A 106 4.00 9.88 -2.54
CA TYR A 106 3.74 9.26 -1.24
C TYR A 106 4.31 10.07 -0.07
N GLU A 107 5.29 10.93 -0.34
CA GLU A 107 5.98 11.73 0.70
C GLU A 107 5.02 12.65 1.46
N GLN A 108 4.00 13.17 0.79
CA GLN A 108 2.96 13.99 1.43
C GLN A 108 2.14 13.24 2.51
N PHE A 109 2.21 11.92 2.53
CA PHE A 109 1.55 11.07 3.53
C PHE A 109 2.51 10.56 4.60
N GLY A 110 3.78 10.99 4.61
CA GLY A 110 4.84 10.46 5.47
C GLY A 110 4.51 10.46 6.96
N ASP A 111 3.70 11.41 7.43
CA ASP A 111 3.25 11.47 8.81
C ASP A 111 2.25 10.35 9.17
N PHE A 112 1.56 9.79 8.19
CA PHE A 112 0.46 8.84 8.37
C PHE A 112 0.83 7.41 7.99
N ILE A 113 1.96 7.19 7.30
CA ILE A 113 2.39 5.89 6.77
C ILE A 113 3.80 5.53 7.26
N GLY A 114 4.17 4.27 7.12
CA GLY A 114 5.55 3.81 7.30
C GLY A 114 6.35 3.97 6.01
N LEU A 115 7.06 5.10 5.87
CA LEU A 115 7.87 5.40 4.69
C LEU A 115 9.33 4.96 4.92
N GLY A 116 9.93 4.26 3.96
CA GLY A 116 11.34 3.86 3.98
C GLY A 116 11.55 2.36 4.14
N SER A 117 12.18 1.92 5.22
CA SER A 117 12.45 0.49 5.45
C SER A 117 11.17 -0.27 5.82
N LEU A 118 10.71 -1.15 4.93
CA LEU A 118 9.52 -1.98 5.19
C LEU A 118 9.69 -2.77 6.50
N GLN A 119 10.84 -3.42 6.71
CA GLN A 119 11.10 -4.22 7.90
C GLN A 119 11.01 -3.40 9.19
N LYS A 120 11.65 -2.22 9.23
CA LYS A 120 11.63 -1.35 10.41
C LYS A 120 10.23 -0.84 10.69
N ASN A 121 9.50 -0.44 9.65
CA ASN A 121 8.17 0.14 9.77
C ASN A 121 7.12 -0.91 10.18
N ILE A 122 7.20 -2.14 9.66
CA ILE A 122 6.32 -3.24 10.10
C ILE A 122 6.58 -3.55 11.58
N LYS A 123 7.85 -3.72 11.96
CA LYS A 123 8.23 -3.99 13.37
C LYS A 123 7.72 -2.89 14.28
N TRP A 124 8.00 -1.63 13.95
CA TRP A 124 7.54 -0.48 14.72
C TRP A 124 6.01 -0.47 14.87
N ALA A 125 5.27 -0.70 13.78
CA ALA A 125 3.82 -0.67 13.80
C ALA A 125 3.23 -1.79 14.68
N MET A 126 3.84 -2.95 14.72
CA MET A 126 3.42 -4.04 15.59
C MET A 126 3.69 -3.75 17.07
N GLU A 127 4.78 -3.04 17.36
CA GLU A 127 5.16 -2.65 18.72
C GLU A 127 4.37 -1.42 19.23
N ASN A 128 3.78 -0.62 18.32
CA ASN A 128 3.10 0.66 18.63
C ASN A 128 1.67 0.75 18.08
N PRO A 129 0.77 -0.20 18.40
CA PRO A 129 -0.57 -0.25 17.78
C PRO A 129 -1.44 0.99 18.06
N LYS A 130 -1.26 1.65 19.20
CA LYS A 130 -2.01 2.88 19.55
C LYS A 130 -1.61 4.04 18.63
N ASP A 131 -0.31 4.19 18.37
CA ASP A 131 0.21 5.23 17.48
C ASP A 131 -0.21 4.97 16.03
N VAL A 132 -0.23 3.70 15.60
CA VAL A 132 -0.75 3.31 14.30
C VAL A 132 -2.21 3.74 14.12
N ILE A 133 -3.05 3.49 15.13
CA ILE A 133 -4.46 3.91 15.11
C ILE A 133 -4.59 5.43 15.03
N SER A 134 -3.76 6.19 15.76
CA SER A 134 -3.73 7.67 15.69
C SER A 134 -3.35 8.14 14.28
N LYS A 135 -2.26 7.61 13.74
CA LYS A 135 -1.79 7.93 12.37
C LYS A 135 -2.85 7.64 11.30
N ILE A 136 -3.56 6.51 11.41
CA ILE A 136 -4.66 6.17 10.50
C ILE A 136 -5.77 7.23 10.58
N LYS A 137 -6.20 7.61 11.78
CA LYS A 137 -7.27 8.61 11.98
C LYS A 137 -6.87 9.98 11.44
N GLU A 138 -5.65 10.42 11.73
CA GLU A 138 -5.10 11.67 11.21
C GLU A 138 -5.01 11.64 9.68
N GLY A 139 -4.55 10.53 9.11
CA GLY A 139 -4.51 10.32 7.67
C GLY A 139 -5.90 10.33 7.02
N GLN A 140 -6.91 9.71 7.65
CA GLN A 140 -8.30 9.76 7.18
C GLN A 140 -8.84 11.21 7.17
N ASN A 141 -8.57 11.98 8.22
CA ASN A 141 -8.94 13.39 8.28
C ASN A 141 -8.23 14.21 7.17
N TYR A 142 -6.95 13.93 6.93
CA TYR A 142 -6.19 14.55 5.84
C TYR A 142 -6.80 14.24 4.47
N ILE A 143 -7.13 12.97 4.21
CA ILE A 143 -7.77 12.55 2.96
C ILE A 143 -9.13 13.21 2.78
N GLN A 144 -9.97 13.22 3.81
CA GLN A 144 -11.27 13.87 3.77
C GLN A 144 -11.15 15.36 3.43
N LYS A 145 -10.15 16.02 3.98
CA LYS A 145 -9.93 17.45 3.78
C LYS A 145 -9.36 17.81 2.41
N TYR A 146 -8.50 16.97 1.83
CA TYR A 146 -7.73 17.33 0.63
C TYR A 146 -7.97 16.45 -0.59
N HIS A 147 -8.52 15.25 -0.40
CA HIS A 147 -8.64 14.23 -1.44
C HIS A 147 -10.05 13.64 -1.56
N SER A 148 -11.04 14.19 -0.85
CA SER A 148 -12.43 13.74 -1.01
C SER A 148 -12.96 14.05 -2.42
N PRO A 149 -13.91 13.26 -2.94
CA PRO A 149 -14.51 13.50 -4.26
C PRO A 149 -15.04 14.93 -4.41
N GLU A 150 -15.62 15.51 -3.36
CA GLU A 150 -16.16 16.87 -3.33
C GLU A 150 -15.05 17.92 -3.48
N VAL A 151 -13.91 17.71 -2.81
CA VAL A 151 -12.75 18.62 -2.91
C VAL A 151 -12.16 18.55 -4.30
N ILE A 152 -11.96 17.36 -4.84
CA ILE A 152 -11.43 17.16 -6.18
C ILE A 152 -12.38 17.75 -7.24
N ALA A 153 -13.68 17.54 -7.12
CA ALA A 153 -14.67 18.13 -8.03
C ALA A 153 -14.63 19.67 -8.02
N LYS A 154 -14.50 20.29 -6.83
CA LYS A 154 -14.34 21.76 -6.72
C LYS A 154 -13.06 22.27 -7.38
N GLN A 155 -11.94 21.55 -7.23
CA GLN A 155 -10.68 21.88 -7.91
C GLN A 155 -10.82 21.86 -9.44
N TRP A 156 -11.45 20.81 -9.98
CA TRP A 156 -11.74 20.70 -11.41
C TRP A 156 -12.65 21.83 -11.93
N MET A 157 -13.72 22.15 -11.19
CA MET A 157 -14.59 23.29 -11.56
C MET A 157 -13.86 24.60 -11.55
N ALA A 158 -12.98 24.84 -10.56
CA ALA A 158 -12.18 26.07 -10.48
C ALA A 158 -11.18 26.19 -11.64
N LEU A 159 -10.60 25.08 -12.10
CA LEU A 159 -9.73 25.05 -13.28
C LEU A 159 -10.49 25.38 -14.56
N ARG A 160 -11.67 24.76 -14.76
CA ARG A 160 -12.52 25.02 -15.92
C ARG A 160 -12.90 26.50 -16.08
N ASN A 161 -13.12 27.19 -14.96
CA ASN A 161 -13.52 28.61 -14.99
C ASN A 161 -12.34 29.58 -15.26
N LYS A 162 -11.11 29.06 -15.39
CA LYS A 162 -9.91 29.86 -15.74
C LYS A 162 -9.51 29.73 -17.20
N ILE A 163 -10.16 28.86 -17.96
CA ILE A 163 -9.98 28.65 -19.41
C ILE A 163 -11.10 29.39 -20.14
#